data_00c924ce454fcc5946625612e9deb171
#
_entry.id   00c924ce454fcc5946625612e9deb171
#
_cell.length_a   1.000
_cell.length_b   1.000
_cell.length_c   1.000
_cell.angle_alpha   90.00
_cell.angle_beta   90.00
_cell.angle_gamma   90.00
#
_symmetry.space_group_name_H-M   'P 1'
#
loop_
_entity.id
_entity.type
_entity.pdbx_description
1 polymer ?
#
loop_
_entity_poly.entity_id
_entity_poly.type
_entity_poly.pdbx_seq_one_letter_code
_entity_poly.pdbx_strand_id
1 'polypeptide(L)' 'MPEMPEVETIKRIIEPQIVGVKIDSVITNHSQVIAYPDMYRFEQETNGQTINKMSRRGKYLTIHFDSGDRLILHLRMT' A
#
# COMPACT_ATOMS: atom_id res chain seq x y z
N MET A 1 14.34 8.57 6.57
CA MET A 1 13.85 7.61 5.56
C MET A 1 14.46 6.25 5.82
N PRO A 2 13.68 5.18 5.83
CA PRO A 2 14.24 3.84 6.07
C PRO A 2 15.20 3.44 4.96
N GLU A 3 16.22 2.70 5.32
CA GLU A 3 17.13 2.10 4.37
C GLU A 3 16.47 0.92 3.68
N MET A 4 17.03 0.47 2.55
CA MET A 4 16.44 -0.64 1.79
C MET A 4 16.31 -1.92 2.62
N PRO A 5 17.30 -2.31 3.46
CA PRO A 5 17.11 -3.49 4.32
C PRO A 5 15.94 -3.36 5.28
N GLU A 6 15.68 -2.13 5.78
CA GLU A 6 14.54 -1.91 6.67
C GLU A 6 13.22 -2.02 5.90
N VAL A 7 13.18 -1.53 4.66
CA VAL A 7 11.98 -1.64 3.83
C VAL A 7 11.67 -3.11 3.54
N GLU A 8 12.69 -3.89 3.22
CA GLU A 8 12.52 -5.32 2.98
C GLU A 8 12.00 -6.05 4.23
N THR A 9 12.52 -5.69 5.40
CA THR A 9 12.09 -6.27 6.67
C THR A 9 10.63 -5.94 6.93
N ILE A 10 10.22 -4.69 6.72
CA ILE A 10 8.83 -4.28 6.89
C ILE A 10 7.92 -5.09 5.97
N LYS A 11 8.31 -5.24 4.71
CA LYS A 11 7.54 -6.04 3.74
C LYS A 11 7.36 -7.47 4.23
N ARG A 12 8.45 -8.10 4.69
CA ARG A 12 8.42 -9.50 5.12
C ARG A 12 7.54 -9.71 6.34
N ILE A 13 7.47 -8.71 7.22
CA ILE A 13 6.62 -8.80 8.40
C ILE A 13 5.16 -8.61 8.04
N ILE A 14 4.87 -7.64 7.18
CA ILE A 14 3.50 -7.24 6.89
C ILE A 14 2.82 -8.16 5.88
N GLU A 15 3.54 -8.58 4.86
CA GLU A 15 2.95 -9.32 3.74
C GLU A 15 2.12 -10.52 4.18
N PRO A 16 2.63 -11.42 5.03
CA PRO A 16 1.83 -12.59 5.41
C PRO A 16 0.58 -12.24 6.23
N GLN A 17 0.53 -11.04 6.78
CA GLN A 17 -0.62 -10.61 7.57
C GLN A 17 -1.72 -10.01 6.73
N ILE A 18 -1.41 -9.51 5.53
CA ILE A 18 -2.39 -8.78 4.73
C ILE A 18 -2.76 -9.48 3.42
N VAL A 19 -1.97 -10.44 2.96
CA VAL A 19 -2.29 -11.17 1.72
C VAL A 19 -3.59 -11.95 1.93
N GLY A 20 -4.52 -11.78 0.99
CA GLY A 20 -5.84 -12.40 1.08
C GLY A 20 -6.88 -11.56 1.80
N VAL A 21 -6.48 -10.46 2.42
CA VAL A 21 -7.40 -9.59 3.16
C VAL A 21 -8.19 -8.73 2.17
N LYS A 22 -9.50 -8.67 2.37
CA LYS A 22 -10.37 -7.79 1.61
C LYS A 22 -10.50 -6.47 2.36
N ILE A 23 -10.35 -5.37 1.63
CA ILE A 23 -10.46 -4.04 2.21
C ILE A 23 -11.94 -3.65 2.24
N ASP A 24 -12.50 -3.50 3.45
CA ASP A 24 -13.89 -3.08 3.60
C ASP A 24 -14.04 -1.58 3.37
N SER A 25 -13.14 -0.80 3.93
CA SER A 25 -13.17 0.65 3.75
C SER A 25 -11.80 1.24 4.01
N VAL A 26 -11.57 2.42 3.44
CA VAL A 26 -10.33 3.18 3.63
C VAL A 26 -10.70 4.54 4.16
N ILE A 27 -10.00 4.98 5.20
CA ILE A 27 -10.16 6.31 5.78
C ILE A 27 -8.83 7.02 5.70
N THR A 28 -8.81 8.20 5.08
CA THR A 28 -7.59 8.99 4.93
C THR A 28 -7.74 10.26 5.76
N ASN A 29 -6.83 10.45 6.71
CA ASN A 29 -6.87 11.61 7.62
C ASN A 29 -6.07 12.80 7.11
N HIS A 30 -5.11 12.55 6.22
CA HIS A 30 -4.25 13.60 5.66
C HIS A 30 -4.21 13.47 4.15
N SER A 31 -4.84 14.42 3.44
CA SER A 31 -4.94 14.33 1.99
C SER A 31 -3.58 14.38 1.29
N GLN A 32 -2.58 15.01 1.90
CA GLN A 32 -1.27 15.12 1.27
C GLN A 32 -0.48 13.81 1.24
N VAL A 33 -0.95 12.76 1.92
CA VAL A 33 -0.29 11.45 1.81
C VAL A 33 -0.70 10.73 0.54
N ILE A 34 -1.75 11.19 -0.14
CA ILE A 34 -2.25 10.60 -1.37
C ILE A 34 -1.92 11.56 -2.51
N ALA A 35 -0.91 11.21 -3.31
CA ALA A 35 -0.47 12.03 -4.42
C ALA A 35 -1.31 11.79 -5.67
N TYR A 36 -1.79 10.57 -5.87
CA TYR A 36 -2.57 10.20 -7.05
C TYR A 36 -3.29 8.89 -6.79
N PRO A 37 -4.53 8.78 -7.23
CA PRO A 37 -5.31 9.77 -7.98
C PRO A 37 -5.64 11.01 -7.15
N ASP A 38 -6.56 11.02 -6.31
CA ASP A 38 -6.85 11.97 -5.25
C ASP A 38 -7.48 11.17 -4.13
N MET A 39 -7.72 11.80 -3.00
CA MET A 39 -8.18 11.08 -1.83
C MET A 39 -9.52 10.40 -2.08
N TYR A 40 -10.46 11.08 -2.74
CA TYR A 40 -11.77 10.52 -3.00
C TYR A 40 -11.68 9.29 -3.92
N ARG A 41 -10.97 9.43 -5.04
CA ARG A 41 -10.81 8.32 -5.98
C ARG A 41 -10.04 7.17 -5.36
N PHE A 42 -9.02 7.47 -4.55
CA PHE A 42 -8.27 6.44 -3.87
C PHE A 42 -9.18 5.59 -2.99
N GLU A 43 -10.04 6.23 -2.18
CA GLU A 43 -10.95 5.49 -1.32
C GLU A 43 -11.96 4.70 -2.14
N GLN A 44 -12.51 5.28 -3.20
CA GLN A 44 -13.50 4.60 -4.03
C GLN A 44 -12.90 3.38 -4.75
N GLU A 45 -11.71 3.53 -5.29
CA GLU A 45 -11.08 2.47 -6.06
C GLU A 45 -10.50 1.38 -5.17
N THR A 46 -10.17 1.69 -3.92
CA THR A 46 -9.56 0.73 -3.01
C THR A 46 -10.60 -0.10 -2.25
N ASN A 47 -11.78 0.46 -2.00
CA ASN A 47 -12.83 -0.25 -1.28
C ASN A 47 -13.22 -1.54 -2.01
N GLY A 48 -13.28 -2.64 -1.27
CA GLY A 48 -13.68 -3.93 -1.81
C GLY A 48 -12.57 -4.70 -2.50
N GLN A 49 -11.38 -4.13 -2.62
CA GLN A 49 -10.25 -4.82 -3.23
C GLN A 49 -9.68 -5.88 -2.28
N THR A 50 -9.21 -6.97 -2.85
CA THR A 50 -8.53 -8.02 -2.08
C THR A 50 -7.04 -7.97 -2.39
N ILE A 51 -6.23 -8.00 -1.35
CA ILE A 51 -4.78 -7.89 -1.47
C ILE A 51 -4.22 -9.24 -1.91
N ASN A 52 -3.49 -9.24 -3.02
CA ASN A 52 -2.91 -10.44 -3.61
C ASN A 52 -1.49 -10.68 -3.10
N LYS A 53 -0.66 -9.65 -3.14
CA LYS A 53 0.74 -9.77 -2.71
C LYS A 53 1.32 -8.39 -2.47
N MET A 54 2.51 -8.37 -1.88
CA MET A 54 3.33 -7.17 -1.81
C MET A 54 4.62 -7.41 -2.58
N SER A 55 5.20 -6.34 -3.12
CA SER A 55 6.53 -6.37 -3.71
C SER A 55 7.29 -5.12 -3.30
N ARG A 56 8.59 -5.15 -3.50
CA ARG A 56 9.46 -4.01 -3.19
C ARG A 56 10.30 -3.67 -4.42
N ARG A 57 10.44 -2.39 -4.67
CA ARG A 57 11.37 -1.90 -5.67
C ARG A 57 12.12 -0.72 -5.07
N GLY A 58 13.38 -0.97 -4.68
CA GLY A 58 14.13 0.04 -3.95
C GLY A 58 13.46 0.35 -2.62
N LYS A 59 13.15 1.60 -2.39
CA LYS A 59 12.49 2.08 -1.17
C LYS A 59 10.98 2.18 -1.32
N TYR A 60 10.43 1.67 -2.41
CA TYR A 60 8.99 1.67 -2.64
C TYR A 60 8.43 0.29 -2.37
N LEU A 61 7.29 0.27 -1.70
CA LEU A 61 6.48 -0.94 -1.53
C LEU A 61 5.27 -0.85 -2.42
N THR A 62 4.89 -1.97 -3.02
CA THR A 62 3.70 -2.04 -3.86
C THR A 62 2.76 -3.09 -3.29
N ILE A 63 1.51 -2.71 -3.08
CA ILE A 63 0.43 -3.63 -2.74
C ILE A 63 -0.29 -3.95 -4.03
N HIS A 64 -0.34 -5.23 -4.38
CA HIS A 64 -1.03 -5.70 -5.59
C HIS A 64 -2.38 -6.26 -5.21
N PHE A 65 -3.42 -5.88 -5.94
CA PHE A 65 -4.77 -6.37 -5.73
C PHE A 65 -5.12 -7.43 -6.76
N ASP A 66 -6.10 -8.27 -6.43
CA ASP A 66 -6.56 -9.33 -7.34
C ASP A 66 -7.09 -8.78 -8.66
N SER A 67 -7.59 -7.56 -8.66
CA SER A 67 -8.10 -6.90 -9.86
C SER A 67 -7.01 -6.53 -10.87
N GLY A 68 -5.74 -6.55 -10.44
CA GLY A 68 -4.64 -6.05 -11.25
C GLY A 68 -4.24 -4.63 -10.90
N ASP A 69 -5.04 -3.94 -10.11
CA ASP A 69 -4.67 -2.61 -9.59
C ASP A 69 -3.56 -2.74 -8.57
N ARG A 70 -2.87 -1.65 -8.32
CA ARG A 70 -1.78 -1.65 -7.34
C ARG A 70 -1.68 -0.29 -6.65
N LEU A 71 -1.18 -0.33 -5.43
CA LEU A 71 -0.93 0.84 -4.61
C LEU A 71 0.56 0.91 -4.31
N ILE A 72 1.19 2.03 -4.65
CA ILE A 72 2.62 2.22 -4.45
C ILE A 72 2.83 3.13 -3.25
N LEU A 73 3.65 2.66 -2.30
CA LEU A 73 3.93 3.35 -1.06
C LEU A 73 5.40 3.73 -1.01
N HIS A 74 5.70 4.95 -0.57
CA HIS A 74 7.06 5.37 -0.26
C HIS A 74 7.12 5.68 1.23
N LEU A 75 7.92 4.90 1.95
CA LEU A 75 8.03 5.05 3.39
C LEU A 75 8.93 6.24 3.70
N ARG A 76 8.31 7.35 4.00
CA ARG A 76 8.99 8.58 4.35
C ARG A 76 8.94 8.78 5.86
N MET A 77 10.12 8.87 6.47
CA MET A 77 10.21 9.23 7.88
C MET A 77 11.05 10.48 7.97
N THR A 78 10.43 11.56 8.35
CA THR A 78 11.11 12.83 8.51
C THR A 78 11.42 13.09 9.95
#